data_349e653cd6de923fa8317ab3cb3d89a8
#
_entry.id   349e653cd6de923fa8317ab3cb3d89a8
#
_cell.length_a   1.000
_cell.length_b   1.000
_cell.length_c   1.000
_cell.angle_alpha   90.00
_cell.angle_beta   90.00
_cell.angle_gamma   90.00
#
_symmetry.space_group_name_H-M   'P 1'
#
loop_
_entity.id
_entity.type
_entity.pdbx_description
1 polymer ?
#
loop_
_entity_poly.entity_id
_entity_poly.type
_entity_poly.pdbx_seq_one_letter_code
_entity_poly.pdbx_strand_id
1 'polypeptide(L)'
;MSRILVSHNTLYEYEEPVRYAVQRIFLSPRLETHRRIIRWEVDSNADLFQYKDSLGNMMHILVVSKPTRSISIDISGEVEVTKFKRTKTALVKKPSVKNFKDTTGTPLDYFRCQTLLTTPNSEIISLAKSICRSIT
;
A
#
# COMPACT_ATOMS: atom_id res chain seq x y z
N MET A 1 9.98 -9.93 18.97
CA MET A 1 9.58 -8.62 18.43
C MET A 1 10.76 -8.02 17.71
N SER A 2 10.56 -7.44 16.55
CA SER A 2 11.63 -6.77 15.80
C SER A 2 11.20 -5.34 15.53
N ARG A 3 12.09 -4.38 15.72
CA ARG A 3 11.87 -2.97 15.38
C ARG A 3 12.48 -2.68 14.02
N ILE A 4 11.75 -1.96 13.20
CA ILE A 4 12.16 -1.54 11.88
C ILE A 4 12.12 -0.02 11.87
N LEU A 5 13.25 0.58 11.58
CA LEU A 5 13.39 2.01 11.32
C LEU A 5 13.27 2.23 9.82
N VAL A 6 12.47 3.18 9.42
CA VAL A 6 12.24 3.57 8.02
C VAL A 6 12.68 5.01 7.87
N SER A 7 13.51 5.24 6.87
CA SER A 7 13.85 6.56 6.36
C SER A 7 13.85 6.46 4.84
N HIS A 8 13.01 7.24 4.18
CA HIS A 8 12.89 7.22 2.74
C HIS A 8 12.64 8.64 2.22
N ASN A 9 13.42 9.04 1.24
CA ASN A 9 13.26 10.32 0.55
C ASN A 9 12.97 10.06 -0.92
N THR A 10 12.04 10.80 -1.47
CA THR A 10 11.74 10.83 -2.91
C THR A 10 11.82 12.27 -3.37
N LEU A 11 12.67 12.52 -4.35
CA LEU A 11 12.82 13.83 -4.97
C LEU A 11 12.41 13.76 -6.44
N TYR A 12 11.47 14.60 -6.81
CA TYR A 12 11.10 14.85 -8.21
C TYR A 12 11.69 16.18 -8.64
N GLU A 13 12.46 16.17 -9.71
CA GLU A 13 13.01 17.36 -10.32
C GLU A 13 12.40 17.57 -11.71
N TYR A 14 12.09 18.80 -12.05
CA TYR A 14 11.42 19.17 -13.28
C TYR A 14 12.26 20.18 -14.07
N GLU A 15 12.38 19.99 -15.36
CA GLU A 15 13.07 20.92 -16.26
C GLU A 15 12.37 22.30 -16.25
N GLU A 16 11.04 22.30 -16.26
CA GLU A 16 10.21 23.50 -16.18
C GLU A 16 9.45 23.56 -14.85
N PRO A 17 9.22 24.78 -14.29
CA PRO A 17 8.50 24.92 -13.04
C PRO A 17 7.07 24.38 -13.12
N VAL A 18 6.72 23.45 -12.24
CA VAL A 18 5.36 22.99 -12.03
C VAL A 18 4.58 24.07 -11.27
N ARG A 19 3.54 24.61 -11.89
CA ARG A 19 2.74 25.70 -11.32
C ARG A 19 1.61 25.18 -10.42
N TYR A 20 1.12 23.99 -10.73
CA TYR A 20 0.04 23.35 -9.99
C TYR A 20 0.15 21.84 -10.15
N ALA A 21 0.07 21.10 -9.04
CA ALA A 21 -0.02 19.66 -9.04
C ALA A 21 -0.79 19.18 -7.81
N VAL A 22 -1.54 18.10 -7.98
CA VAL A 22 -2.18 17.38 -6.88
C VAL A 22 -1.77 15.92 -6.97
N GLN A 23 -1.16 15.41 -5.91
CA GLN A 23 -0.72 14.02 -5.83
C GLN A 23 -1.37 13.32 -4.64
N ARG A 24 -1.81 12.08 -4.85
CA ARG A 24 -2.28 11.19 -3.78
C ARG A 24 -1.16 10.25 -3.38
N ILE A 25 -0.80 10.29 -2.11
CA ILE A 25 0.34 9.57 -1.55
C ILE A 25 -0.18 8.52 -0.57
N PHE A 26 0.15 7.24 -0.82
CA PHE A 26 -0.20 6.09 0.01
C PHE A 26 1.07 5.50 0.63
N LEU A 27 1.70 6.24 1.50
CA LEU A 27 3.00 5.87 2.10
C LEU A 27 2.92 5.67 3.62
N SER A 28 1.70 5.64 4.19
CA SER A 28 1.49 5.31 5.60
C SER A 28 1.19 3.83 5.78
N PRO A 29 1.81 3.17 6.77
CA PRO A 29 1.56 1.76 7.01
C PRO A 29 0.14 1.55 7.54
N ARG A 30 -0.48 0.45 7.10
CA ARG A 30 -1.78 0.04 7.61
C ARG A 30 -1.65 -0.54 9.02
N LEU A 31 -2.63 -0.23 9.87
CA LEU A 31 -2.75 -0.85 11.18
C LEU A 31 -3.15 -2.32 11.03
N GLU A 32 -2.34 -3.22 11.57
CA GLU A 32 -2.57 -4.67 11.55
C GLU A 32 -2.25 -5.27 12.92
N THR A 33 -2.86 -6.40 13.25
CA THR A 33 -2.74 -7.04 14.57
C THR A 33 -1.31 -7.46 14.94
N HIS A 34 -0.46 -7.69 13.93
CA HIS A 34 0.93 -8.10 14.11
C HIS A 34 1.95 -6.96 13.91
N ARG A 35 1.45 -5.74 13.70
CA ARG A 35 2.26 -4.55 13.46
C ARG A 35 1.78 -3.41 14.36
N ARG A 36 2.72 -2.82 15.09
CA ARG A 36 2.50 -1.63 15.91
C ARG A 36 3.32 -0.49 15.34
N ILE A 37 2.67 0.59 14.98
CA ILE A 37 3.32 1.82 14.55
C ILE A 37 3.70 2.58 15.81
N ILE A 38 5.00 2.81 16.02
CA ILE A 38 5.51 3.59 17.15
C ILE A 38 5.49 5.06 16.79
N ARG A 39 6.04 5.39 15.61
CA ARG A 39 6.04 6.72 15.01
C ARG A 39 5.98 6.58 13.51
N TRP A 40 5.26 7.46 12.86
CA TRP A 40 5.24 7.56 11.39
C TRP A 40 4.95 8.99 10.99
N GLU A 41 5.81 9.54 10.15
CA GLU A 41 5.75 10.90 9.70
C GLU A 41 5.96 10.93 8.19
N VAL A 42 5.15 11.71 7.52
CA VAL A 42 5.26 11.99 6.10
C VAL A 42 5.31 13.49 5.96
N ASP A 43 6.38 13.99 5.37
CA ASP A 43 6.61 15.42 5.17
C ASP A 43 6.90 15.73 3.69
N SER A 44 6.81 17.01 3.32
CA SER A 44 7.03 17.48 1.97
C SER A 44 7.35 18.97 1.96
N ASN A 45 8.03 19.43 0.91
CA ASN A 45 8.22 20.85 0.64
C ASN A 45 6.98 21.55 0.03
N ALA A 46 5.87 20.81 -0.16
CA ALA A 46 4.58 21.33 -0.61
C ALA A 46 3.49 21.12 0.45
N ASP A 47 2.32 21.73 0.26
CA ASP A 47 1.19 21.60 1.20
C ASP A 47 0.73 20.14 1.26
N LEU A 48 0.63 19.59 2.48
CA LEU A 48 0.30 18.19 2.72
C LEU A 48 -0.93 18.06 3.62
N PHE A 49 -1.94 17.34 3.15
CA PHE A 49 -3.20 17.10 3.87
C PHE A 49 -3.41 15.61 4.07
N GLN A 50 -3.65 15.19 5.30
CA GLN A 50 -3.87 13.78 5.64
C GLN A 50 -5.37 13.49 5.76
N TYR A 51 -5.80 12.37 5.17
CA TYR A 51 -7.14 11.84 5.39
C TYR A 51 -7.21 10.32 5.15
N LYS A 52 -8.35 9.73 5.49
CA LYS A 52 -8.60 8.30 5.34
C LYS A 52 -9.51 8.07 4.14
N ASP A 53 -9.10 7.17 3.23
CA ASP A 53 -9.93 6.79 2.08
C ASP A 53 -11.07 5.84 2.46
N SER A 54 -11.96 5.55 1.50
CA SER A 54 -13.10 4.63 1.69
C SER A 54 -12.69 3.18 1.99
N LEU A 55 -11.46 2.80 1.68
CA LEU A 55 -10.89 1.48 1.95
C LEU A 55 -10.15 1.43 3.30
N GLY A 56 -10.18 2.52 4.06
CA GLY A 56 -9.53 2.63 5.35
C GLY A 56 -8.02 2.88 5.29
N ASN A 57 -7.46 3.19 4.13
CA ASN A 57 -6.07 3.56 4.01
C ASN A 57 -5.84 5.00 4.46
N MET A 58 -4.76 5.22 5.20
CA MET A 58 -4.29 6.57 5.47
C MET A 58 -3.61 7.13 4.22
N MET A 59 -4.11 8.25 3.71
CA MET A 59 -3.65 8.88 2.50
C MET A 59 -3.26 10.32 2.77
N HIS A 60 -2.27 10.82 2.03
CA HIS A 60 -1.94 12.24 2.00
C HIS A 60 -2.22 12.79 0.61
N ILE A 61 -2.79 14.00 0.56
CA ILE A 61 -2.85 14.81 -0.66
C ILE A 61 -1.76 15.85 -0.57
N LEU A 62 -0.86 15.83 -1.53
CA LEU A 62 0.15 16.85 -1.74
C LEU A 62 -0.38 17.83 -2.78
N VAL A 63 -0.33 19.11 -2.46
CA VAL A 63 -0.79 20.19 -3.34
C VAL A 63 0.36 21.17 -3.59
N VAL A 64 0.75 21.27 -4.83
CA VAL A 64 1.65 22.34 -5.29
C VAL A 64 0.78 23.51 -5.73
N SER A 65 0.86 24.63 -5.00
CA SER A 65 0.10 25.86 -5.26
C SER A 65 1.00 27.02 -5.70
N LYS A 66 2.32 26.86 -5.62
CA LYS A 66 3.33 27.84 -6.04
C LYS A 66 4.29 27.19 -7.04
N PRO A 67 4.75 27.93 -8.06
CA PRO A 67 5.71 27.40 -9.02
C PRO A 67 6.94 26.82 -8.32
N THR A 68 7.24 25.54 -8.57
CA THR A 68 8.42 24.85 -8.03
C THR A 68 9.08 23.99 -9.09
N ARG A 69 10.41 23.84 -9.03
CA ARG A 69 11.18 22.91 -9.87
C ARG A 69 11.46 21.59 -9.17
N SER A 70 11.10 21.47 -7.89
CA SER A 70 11.27 20.21 -7.16
C SER A 70 10.14 19.95 -6.19
N ILE A 71 9.81 18.67 -6.04
CA ILE A 71 8.89 18.18 -5.02
C ILE A 71 9.64 17.10 -4.25
N SER A 72 9.80 17.30 -2.93
CA SER A 72 10.35 16.27 -2.04
C SER A 72 9.23 15.63 -1.22
N ILE A 73 9.36 14.33 -0.99
CA ILE A 73 8.51 13.58 -0.07
C ILE A 73 9.44 12.80 0.86
N ASP A 74 9.37 13.12 2.14
CA ASP A 74 10.19 12.54 3.18
C ASP A 74 9.36 11.67 4.10
N ILE A 75 9.83 10.47 4.37
CA ILE A 75 9.18 9.53 5.28
C ILE A 75 10.17 9.15 6.36
N SER A 76 9.74 9.28 7.60
CA SER A 76 10.45 8.74 8.74
C SER A 76 9.49 7.94 9.62
N GLY A 77 9.96 6.81 10.14
CA GLY A 77 9.09 6.01 10.99
C GLY A 77 9.79 4.90 11.73
N GLU A 78 9.09 4.41 12.73
CA GLU A 78 9.47 3.26 13.52
C GLU A 78 8.28 2.32 13.68
N VAL A 79 8.47 1.07 13.31
CA VAL A 79 7.43 0.04 13.35
C VAL A 79 7.94 -1.17 14.12
N GLU A 80 7.16 -1.63 15.07
CA GLU A 80 7.40 -2.88 15.79
C GLU A 80 6.59 -4.00 15.13
N VAL A 81 7.27 -5.10 14.79
CA VAL A 81 6.65 -6.28 14.17
C VAL A 81 6.75 -7.46 15.11
N THR A 82 5.62 -8.06 15.42
CA THR A 82 5.56 -9.31 16.18
C THR A 82 5.77 -10.48 15.21
N LYS A 83 6.69 -11.40 15.52
CA LYS A 83 6.91 -12.58 14.68
C LYS A 83 5.59 -13.36 14.54
N PHE A 84 5.08 -13.44 13.33
CA PHE A 84 4.00 -14.34 13.00
C PHE A 84 4.53 -15.78 13.15
N LYS A 85 4.05 -16.53 14.12
CA LYS A 85 4.29 -17.99 14.15
C LYS A 85 3.48 -18.56 12.97
N ARG A 86 4.14 -18.76 11.83
CA ARG A 86 3.59 -19.60 10.77
C ARG A 86 3.44 -21.00 11.34
N THR A 87 2.27 -21.34 11.82
CA THR A 87 1.92 -22.72 12.06
C THR A 87 1.89 -23.40 10.71
N LYS A 88 2.72 -24.44 10.53
CA LYS A 88 2.78 -25.23 9.28
C LYS A 88 1.39 -25.73 8.83
N THR A 89 0.45 -25.81 9.75
CA THR A 89 -0.96 -26.18 9.53
C THR A 89 -1.76 -25.11 8.75
N ALA A 90 -1.31 -23.86 8.67
CA ALA A 90 -2.00 -22.81 7.92
C ALA A 90 -1.83 -22.97 6.39
N LEU A 91 -0.85 -23.76 5.94
CA LEU A 91 -0.62 -24.05 4.52
C LEU A 91 -1.59 -25.11 3.94
N VAL A 92 -2.29 -25.88 4.79
CA VAL A 92 -3.11 -27.03 4.36
C VAL A 92 -4.60 -26.74 4.36
N LYS A 93 -5.08 -25.76 5.11
CA LYS A 93 -6.48 -25.33 5.01
C LYS A 93 -6.60 -24.32 3.88
N LYS A 94 -7.18 -24.75 2.75
CA LYS A 94 -7.69 -23.82 1.72
C LYS A 94 -8.50 -22.75 2.50
N PRO A 95 -8.09 -21.46 2.44
CA PRO A 95 -8.88 -20.43 3.10
C PRO A 95 -10.28 -20.53 2.50
N SER A 96 -11.25 -20.87 3.32
CA SER A 96 -12.64 -20.83 2.89
C SER A 96 -12.91 -19.35 2.60
N VAL A 97 -13.05 -19.02 1.32
CA VAL A 97 -13.37 -17.65 0.85
C VAL A 97 -14.65 -17.11 1.54
N LYS A 98 -15.48 -18.00 2.07
CA LYS A 98 -16.71 -17.67 2.79
C LYS A 98 -16.51 -16.97 4.15
N ASN A 99 -15.32 -17.03 4.75
CA ASN A 99 -15.04 -16.49 6.08
C ASN A 99 -14.11 -15.29 6.09
N PHE A 100 -13.74 -14.77 4.93
CA PHE A 100 -12.96 -13.54 4.84
C PHE A 100 -13.93 -12.35 5.06
N LYS A 101 -14.07 -11.90 6.31
CA LYS A 101 -14.70 -10.62 6.60
C LYS A 101 -13.67 -9.53 6.33
N ASP A 102 -13.82 -8.84 5.21
CA ASP A 102 -13.11 -7.59 4.98
C ASP A 102 -13.60 -6.57 6.02
N THR A 103 -12.69 -6.09 6.85
CA THR A 103 -12.97 -5.07 7.87
C THR A 103 -13.32 -3.71 7.27
N THR A 104 -13.12 -3.52 5.98
CA THR A 104 -13.43 -2.27 5.27
C THR A 104 -14.88 -2.18 4.81
N GLY A 105 -15.65 -3.28 4.86
CA GLY A 105 -17.03 -3.35 4.36
C GLY A 105 -17.12 -3.35 2.83
N THR A 106 -16.00 -3.32 2.11
CA THR A 106 -15.99 -3.38 0.65
C THR A 106 -16.22 -4.82 0.18
N PRO A 107 -17.18 -5.08 -0.72
CA PRO A 107 -17.42 -6.42 -1.24
C PRO A 107 -16.16 -7.01 -1.89
N LEU A 108 -15.87 -8.29 -1.62
CA LEU A 108 -14.70 -8.98 -2.17
C LEU A 108 -14.70 -8.98 -3.70
N ASP A 109 -15.86 -9.02 -4.33
CA ASP A 109 -16.01 -8.99 -5.78
C ASP A 109 -15.48 -7.70 -6.41
N TYR A 110 -15.49 -6.59 -5.68
CA TYR A 110 -14.86 -5.34 -6.13
C TYR A 110 -13.38 -5.53 -6.48
N PHE A 111 -12.64 -6.29 -5.65
CA PHE A 111 -11.21 -6.57 -5.86
C PHE A 111 -10.94 -7.65 -6.91
N ARG A 112 -11.98 -8.36 -7.33
CA ARG A 112 -11.92 -9.43 -8.34
C ARG A 112 -12.33 -8.96 -9.72
N CYS A 113 -12.88 -7.75 -9.83
CA CYS A 113 -13.26 -7.15 -11.12
C CYS A 113 -12.03 -6.97 -12.00
N GLN A 114 -12.12 -7.44 -13.22
CA GLN A 114 -11.10 -7.18 -14.24
C GLN A 114 -11.36 -5.82 -14.89
N THR A 115 -10.27 -5.10 -15.11
CA THR A 115 -10.25 -3.84 -15.85
C THR A 115 -9.35 -4.01 -17.08
N LEU A 116 -9.35 -3.04 -17.99
CA LEU A 116 -8.42 -3.05 -19.13
C LEU A 116 -6.95 -3.20 -18.72
N LEU A 117 -6.58 -2.63 -17.55
CA LEU A 117 -5.21 -2.68 -17.02
C LEU A 117 -4.90 -4.00 -16.28
N THR A 118 -5.92 -4.73 -15.84
CA THR A 118 -5.75 -5.95 -15.02
C THR A 118 -6.17 -7.22 -15.76
N THR A 119 -6.48 -7.13 -17.06
CA THR A 119 -6.78 -8.29 -17.89
C THR A 119 -5.51 -9.13 -18.05
N PRO A 120 -5.50 -10.39 -17.58
CA PRO A 120 -4.30 -11.23 -17.65
C PRO A 120 -4.02 -11.67 -19.10
N ASN A 121 -2.75 -11.67 -19.47
CA ASN A 121 -2.30 -12.26 -20.73
C ASN A 121 -2.16 -13.79 -20.63
N SER A 122 -1.89 -14.46 -21.75
CA SER A 122 -1.75 -15.92 -21.81
C SER A 122 -0.62 -16.46 -20.93
N GLU A 123 0.47 -15.69 -20.78
CA GLU A 123 1.63 -16.09 -19.96
C GLU A 123 1.29 -16.09 -18.46
N ILE A 124 0.62 -15.03 -17.97
CA ILE A 124 0.14 -14.93 -16.59
C ILE A 124 -0.84 -16.07 -16.28
N ILE A 125 -1.77 -16.34 -17.20
CA ILE A 125 -2.74 -17.45 -17.05
C ILE A 125 -2.01 -18.80 -16.99
N SER A 126 -1.04 -19.02 -17.88
CA SER A 126 -0.26 -20.26 -17.92
C SER A 126 0.55 -20.47 -16.63
N LEU A 127 1.21 -19.42 -16.15
CA LEU A 127 1.95 -19.44 -14.90
C LEU A 127 1.02 -19.73 -13.70
N ALA A 128 -0.11 -19.06 -13.61
CA ALA A 128 -1.09 -19.32 -12.56
C ALA A 128 -1.57 -20.77 -12.55
N LYS A 129 -1.89 -21.33 -13.71
CA LYS A 129 -2.30 -22.74 -13.85
C LYS A 129 -1.19 -23.72 -13.42
N SER A 130 0.07 -23.43 -13.73
CA SER A 130 1.20 -24.27 -13.32
C SER A 130 1.36 -24.32 -11.80
N ILE A 131 1.24 -23.17 -11.14
CA ILE A 131 1.33 -23.07 -9.68
C ILE A 131 0.14 -23.76 -9.00
N CYS A 132 -1.07 -23.56 -9.50
CA CYS A 132 -2.27 -24.19 -8.91
C CYS A 132 -2.26 -25.73 -9.05
N ARG A 133 -1.69 -26.29 -10.12
CA ARG A 133 -1.56 -27.74 -10.28
C ARG A 133 -0.54 -28.39 -9.33
N SER A 134 0.44 -27.63 -8.86
CA SER A 134 1.45 -28.12 -7.92
C SER A 134 0.98 -28.10 -6.45
N ILE A 135 -0.22 -27.59 -6.17
CA ILE A 135 -0.80 -27.47 -4.81
C ILE A 135 -1.89 -28.55 -4.57
N THR A 136 -2.25 -29.33 -5.58
CA THR A 136 -3.14 -30.50 -5.46
C THR A 136 -2.37 -31.75 -5.20
#